data_5255afba6c9753be9ab5402dabb64177
#
_entry.id   5255afba6c9753be9ab5402dabb64177
#
_cell.length_a   1.000
_cell.length_b   1.000
_cell.length_c   1.000
_cell.angle_alpha   90.00
_cell.angle_beta   90.00
_cell.angle_gamma   90.00
#
_symmetry.space_group_name_H-M   'P 1'
#
loop_
_entity.id
_entity.type
_entity.pdbx_description
1 polymer ?
#
loop_
_entity_poly.entity_id
_entity_poly.type
_entity_poly.pdbx_seq_one_letter_code
_entity_poly.pdbx_strand_id
1 'polypeptide(L)'
;MTEPAESAMHMHEDLQAGDPALWWKQAVVYQIYPRSFKDSSGSGLGDLRGVTQKIPYLKALGVDALWLSPFYPSQLADGGYDVDDYRDVDPRLGTMDDFDELARTAHGSGIRVVVDIVPNHSSNRHPWFREALKAGPGSPERDRYIFRDGRGENGELPPTNWTAHFGGPAWTRVPDGQWYLHLFTREQPDWNWRNPDVRADFLRTLRFWLDHGADGFRVDVAHGLAKDLDRDDLDDWSVTPAGLPADGSHPLYDRDEVHDIYREWRKVFDEYDPPAFAVAEAWVNPARQYLYASTDELGQVFNFEFAKADWTRGSLHRAIEEGLAAAGRSRSTATWVMSNHDVPRHATRYALPQVDSRVLHQISRDWTLRDGLTYVEDRELGTRRARAAILLELALPGSAYVYQGEELGLFEVADLPWDRLEDPTAFRSNGIYVSKGRDGCRVPLPWTAGDSPVRGNPHKRYGSEGSFGFSPATMVAGPGVKPEDVGEPAREPHLPQPAWFGEHAVDAEETDPDSMLRLYRRALALRHRLMPRDATLEWLPQDRPSGRNDGADGHEGGVIAYRRSNGWADVTNFGGDPVALPRGEVLLTSVPLTDDGRLPQDASAWIRLAS
;
A
#
# COMPACT_ATOMS: atom_id res chain seq x y z
N MET A 1 -29.98 20.14 -19.94
CA MET A 1 -29.92 19.20 -18.79
C MET A 1 -28.53 19.31 -18.19
N THR A 2 -28.36 20.29 -17.30
CA THR A 2 -27.06 20.67 -16.71
C THR A 2 -27.20 20.81 -15.18
N GLU A 3 -27.70 19.77 -14.51
CA GLU A 3 -27.91 19.81 -13.06
C GLU A 3 -27.23 18.76 -12.18
N PRO A 4 -26.29 17.90 -12.63
CA PRO A 4 -25.58 17.02 -11.68
C PRO A 4 -24.28 17.58 -11.10
N ALA A 5 -23.65 18.57 -11.74
CA ALA A 5 -22.29 19.00 -11.32
C ALA A 5 -22.29 20.00 -10.15
N GLU A 6 -23.25 20.94 -10.08
CA GLU A 6 -23.35 21.89 -8.96
C GLU A 6 -23.83 21.21 -7.67
N SER A 7 -24.69 20.20 -7.77
CA SER A 7 -25.16 19.41 -6.62
C SER A 7 -24.02 18.60 -5.97
N ALA A 8 -23.06 18.13 -6.75
CA ALA A 8 -21.90 17.39 -6.23
C ALA A 8 -20.91 18.30 -5.47
N MET A 9 -20.77 19.56 -5.90
CA MET A 9 -19.82 20.49 -5.29
C MET A 9 -20.32 21.02 -3.93
N HIS A 10 -21.62 21.29 -3.78
CA HIS A 10 -22.20 21.64 -2.47
C HIS A 10 -22.26 20.47 -1.48
N MET A 11 -22.31 19.24 -1.96
CA MET A 11 -22.32 18.05 -1.10
C MET A 11 -20.95 17.70 -0.50
N HIS A 12 -19.84 18.15 -1.10
CA HIS A 12 -18.50 17.99 -0.53
C HIS A 12 -18.29 18.87 0.72
N GLU A 13 -18.91 20.04 0.77
CA GLU A 13 -18.84 20.95 1.92
C GLU A 13 -19.64 20.44 3.13
N ASP A 14 -20.79 19.79 2.91
CA ASP A 14 -21.63 19.26 4.00
C ASP A 14 -21.07 17.99 4.67
N LEU A 15 -20.22 17.23 4.01
CA LEU A 15 -19.61 16.01 4.55
C LEU A 15 -18.35 16.28 5.40
N GLN A 16 -17.71 17.43 5.22
CA GLN A 16 -16.62 17.92 6.08
C GLN A 16 -17.12 18.49 7.42
N ALA A 17 -18.42 18.51 7.71
CA ALA A 17 -19.00 18.93 8.99
C ALA A 17 -18.76 17.96 10.15
N GLY A 18 -17.78 17.02 10.05
CA GLY A 18 -17.19 16.27 11.13
C GLY A 18 -16.10 17.08 11.84
N ASP A 19 -15.60 16.56 12.94
CA ASP A 19 -14.40 17.10 13.58
C ASP A 19 -13.23 17.03 12.57
N PRO A 20 -12.69 18.17 12.10
CA PRO A 20 -11.59 18.19 11.13
C PRO A 20 -10.35 17.43 11.61
N ALA A 21 -10.17 17.30 12.92
CA ALA A 21 -9.09 16.54 13.52
C ALA A 21 -9.21 15.01 13.30
N LEU A 22 -10.38 14.53 12.92
CA LEU A 22 -10.67 13.09 12.78
C LEU A 22 -11.00 12.69 11.33
N TRP A 23 -10.67 13.53 10.35
CA TRP A 23 -10.95 13.32 8.93
C TRP A 23 -10.47 11.93 8.43
N TRP A 24 -9.32 11.49 8.90
CA TRP A 24 -8.66 10.25 8.52
C TRP A 24 -9.42 8.98 8.96
N LYS A 25 -10.31 9.07 9.96
CA LYS A 25 -11.00 7.89 10.52
C LYS A 25 -11.90 7.15 9.55
N GLN A 26 -12.38 7.81 8.50
CA GLN A 26 -13.23 7.20 7.47
C GLN A 26 -12.81 7.56 6.04
N ALA A 27 -11.62 8.15 5.90
CA ALA A 27 -11.08 8.58 4.63
C ALA A 27 -10.85 7.41 3.67
N VAL A 28 -10.97 7.69 2.39
CA VAL A 28 -10.45 6.85 1.32
C VAL A 28 -9.10 7.41 0.90
N VAL A 29 -8.05 6.66 1.19
CA VAL A 29 -6.67 7.04 0.91
C VAL A 29 -6.19 6.31 -0.34
N TYR A 30 -5.77 7.05 -1.36
CA TYR A 30 -5.25 6.48 -2.60
C TYR A 30 -3.73 6.41 -2.55
N GLN A 31 -3.17 5.20 -2.58
CA GLN A 31 -1.73 5.01 -2.60
C GLN A 31 -1.17 5.23 -4.00
N ILE A 32 -0.20 6.13 -4.09
CA ILE A 32 0.59 6.41 -5.28
C ILE A 32 2.01 5.88 -5.09
N TYR A 33 2.45 5.04 -6.03
CA TYR A 33 3.86 4.69 -6.22
C TYR A 33 4.42 5.66 -7.27
N PRO A 34 5.12 6.75 -6.87
CA PRO A 34 5.38 7.90 -7.75
C PRO A 34 6.06 7.51 -9.05
N ARG A 35 7.04 6.61 -8.99
CA ARG A 35 7.82 6.13 -10.15
C ARG A 35 6.96 5.50 -11.26
N SER A 36 5.77 4.98 -10.91
CA SER A 36 4.88 4.25 -11.83
C SER A 36 3.52 4.91 -12.03
N PHE A 37 3.31 6.13 -11.52
CA PHE A 37 2.01 6.79 -11.62
C PHE A 37 1.86 7.58 -12.92
N LYS A 38 2.71 8.60 -13.12
CA LYS A 38 2.70 9.43 -14.34
C LYS A 38 4.05 10.11 -14.51
N ASP A 39 4.67 9.92 -15.66
CA ASP A 39 5.88 10.61 -16.09
C ASP A 39 5.49 11.91 -16.80
N SER A 40 5.90 13.06 -16.28
CA SER A 40 5.62 14.37 -16.87
C SER A 40 6.67 14.80 -17.88
N SER A 41 7.86 14.22 -17.82
CA SER A 41 9.05 14.69 -18.53
C SER A 41 9.50 13.79 -19.69
N GLY A 42 9.08 12.53 -19.74
CA GLY A 42 9.56 11.54 -20.71
C GLY A 42 10.84 10.84 -20.26
N SER A 43 11.19 10.94 -18.99
CA SER A 43 12.38 10.29 -18.41
C SER A 43 12.27 8.76 -18.30
N GLY A 44 11.06 8.21 -18.46
CA GLY A 44 10.73 6.81 -18.21
C GLY A 44 10.38 6.49 -16.75
N LEU A 45 10.47 7.49 -15.85
CA LEU A 45 10.05 7.42 -14.46
C LEU A 45 8.89 8.40 -14.22
N GLY A 46 7.88 7.96 -13.47
CA GLY A 46 6.87 8.87 -12.94
C GLY A 46 7.49 9.85 -11.94
N ASP A 47 6.86 11.01 -11.78
CA ASP A 47 7.38 12.11 -10.99
C ASP A 47 6.27 12.91 -10.28
N LEU A 48 6.64 13.82 -9.35
CA LEU A 48 5.70 14.61 -8.58
C LEU A 48 4.87 15.57 -9.44
N ARG A 49 5.45 16.10 -10.54
CA ARG A 49 4.69 16.92 -11.50
C ARG A 49 3.61 16.10 -12.19
N GLY A 50 3.93 14.84 -12.54
CA GLY A 50 2.98 13.89 -13.11
C GLY A 50 1.82 13.60 -12.14
N VAL A 51 2.11 13.45 -10.84
CA VAL A 51 1.06 13.33 -9.81
C VAL A 51 0.20 14.58 -9.78
N THR A 52 0.81 15.77 -9.75
CA THR A 52 0.11 17.07 -9.75
C THR A 52 -0.83 17.21 -10.95
N GLN A 53 -0.37 16.82 -12.15
CA GLN A 53 -1.20 16.82 -13.38
C GLN A 53 -2.45 15.93 -13.26
N LYS A 54 -2.43 14.91 -12.41
CA LYS A 54 -3.51 13.92 -12.24
C LYS A 54 -4.40 14.18 -11.00
N ILE A 55 -4.18 15.25 -10.25
CA ILE A 55 -5.07 15.66 -9.16
C ILE A 55 -6.54 15.79 -9.62
N PRO A 56 -6.86 16.37 -10.81
CA PRO A 56 -8.26 16.40 -11.28
C PRO A 56 -8.88 15.01 -11.47
N TYR A 57 -8.10 14.01 -11.93
CA TYR A 57 -8.56 12.63 -12.03
C TYR A 57 -8.86 12.03 -10.66
N LEU A 58 -7.96 12.22 -9.70
CA LEU A 58 -8.10 11.72 -8.32
C LEU A 58 -9.30 12.37 -7.60
N LYS A 59 -9.52 13.65 -7.81
CA LYS A 59 -10.74 14.34 -7.35
C LYS A 59 -12.00 13.76 -7.99
N ALA A 60 -11.99 13.52 -9.29
CA ALA A 60 -13.11 12.90 -10.01
C ALA A 60 -13.34 11.44 -9.61
N LEU A 61 -12.30 10.72 -9.16
CA LEU A 61 -12.40 9.40 -8.56
C LEU A 61 -13.12 9.47 -7.21
N GLY A 62 -12.90 10.53 -6.42
CA GLY A 62 -13.57 10.75 -5.14
C GLY A 62 -12.75 10.29 -3.94
N VAL A 63 -11.42 10.34 -4.02
CA VAL A 63 -10.54 10.02 -2.88
C VAL A 63 -10.37 11.22 -1.95
N ASP A 64 -10.14 10.96 -0.67
CA ASP A 64 -10.00 11.99 0.38
C ASP A 64 -8.55 12.38 0.61
N ALA A 65 -7.62 11.44 0.39
CA ALA A 65 -6.20 11.66 0.60
C ALA A 65 -5.35 10.86 -0.39
N LEU A 66 -4.12 11.33 -0.61
CA LEU A 66 -3.06 10.64 -1.32
C LEU A 66 -2.03 10.13 -0.33
N TRP A 67 -1.60 8.87 -0.46
CA TRP A 67 -0.40 8.37 0.18
C TRP A 67 0.69 8.21 -0.88
N LEU A 68 1.76 8.98 -0.76
CA LEU A 68 2.93 8.90 -1.63
C LEU A 68 3.94 7.92 -1.04
N SER A 69 4.22 6.81 -1.72
CA SER A 69 5.37 5.95 -1.40
C SER A 69 6.67 6.75 -1.54
N PRO A 70 7.81 6.30 -0.95
CA PRO A 70 9.01 7.15 -0.83
C PRO A 70 9.46 7.79 -2.15
N PHE A 71 9.72 9.08 -2.07
CA PHE A 71 10.21 9.92 -3.17
C PHE A 71 11.49 10.67 -2.80
N TYR A 72 12.11 10.29 -1.71
CA TYR A 72 13.38 10.82 -1.20
C TYR A 72 14.55 10.47 -2.10
N PRO A 73 15.68 11.21 -2.04
CA PRO A 73 16.94 10.80 -2.63
C PRO A 73 17.31 9.38 -2.20
N SER A 74 17.58 8.50 -3.16
CA SER A 74 17.83 7.07 -2.95
C SER A 74 18.69 6.51 -4.07
N GLN A 75 19.43 5.45 -3.80
CA GLN A 75 20.08 4.69 -4.87
C GLN A 75 19.17 3.62 -5.48
N LEU A 76 17.94 3.50 -4.99
CA LEU A 76 16.93 2.51 -5.40
C LEU A 76 17.33 1.06 -5.10
N ALA A 77 18.09 0.84 -4.03
CA ALA A 77 18.43 -0.51 -3.59
C ALA A 77 17.20 -1.31 -3.13
N ASP A 78 16.13 -0.61 -2.73
CA ASP A 78 14.83 -1.15 -2.37
C ASP A 78 13.71 -0.17 -2.79
N GLY A 79 13.64 0.15 -4.08
CA GLY A 79 12.53 0.90 -4.65
C GLY A 79 12.27 2.31 -4.09
N GLY A 80 13.25 2.89 -3.36
CA GLY A 80 13.16 4.20 -2.71
C GLY A 80 13.15 4.13 -1.17
N TYR A 81 13.04 2.93 -0.59
CA TYR A 81 13.07 2.73 0.87
C TYR A 81 14.50 2.81 1.48
N ASP A 82 15.55 2.89 0.67
CA ASP A 82 16.91 3.23 1.08
C ASP A 82 17.12 4.75 0.99
N VAL A 83 16.83 5.48 2.07
CA VAL A 83 16.74 6.95 2.09
C VAL A 83 18.09 7.59 2.33
N ASP A 84 18.58 8.37 1.33
CA ASP A 84 19.83 9.14 1.41
C ASP A 84 19.65 10.44 2.21
N ASP A 85 18.49 11.11 2.08
CA ASP A 85 18.09 12.33 2.80
C ASP A 85 16.58 12.33 3.04
N TYR A 86 16.16 12.46 4.30
CA TYR A 86 14.75 12.44 4.69
C TYR A 86 14.01 13.77 4.46
N ARG A 87 14.69 14.82 4.06
CA ARG A 87 14.16 16.19 3.93
C ARG A 87 14.44 16.81 2.57
N ASP A 88 14.50 15.95 1.55
CA ASP A 88 14.65 16.37 0.15
C ASP A 88 13.86 15.44 -0.79
N VAL A 89 13.70 15.85 -2.02
CA VAL A 89 13.07 15.09 -3.11
C VAL A 89 14.16 14.53 -4.03
N ASP A 90 14.03 13.27 -4.44
CA ASP A 90 14.93 12.69 -5.44
C ASP A 90 14.87 13.51 -6.74
N PRO A 91 16.01 14.02 -7.25
CA PRO A 91 16.03 14.87 -8.45
C PRO A 91 15.51 14.17 -9.72
N ARG A 92 15.39 12.83 -9.69
CA ARG A 92 14.74 12.09 -10.78
C ARG A 92 13.21 12.18 -10.70
N LEU A 93 12.65 12.47 -9.53
CA LEU A 93 11.21 12.52 -9.26
C LEU A 93 10.69 13.95 -9.09
N GLY A 94 11.57 14.94 -8.90
CA GLY A 94 11.19 16.33 -8.74
C GLY A 94 12.11 17.14 -7.84
N THR A 95 11.55 18.19 -7.28
CA THR A 95 12.20 19.12 -6.34
C THR A 95 11.26 19.37 -5.16
N MET A 96 11.74 20.04 -4.10
CA MET A 96 10.89 20.52 -3.01
C MET A 96 9.78 21.45 -3.50
N ASP A 97 10.08 22.34 -4.48
CA ASP A 97 9.05 23.20 -5.09
C ASP A 97 7.93 22.37 -5.78
N ASP A 98 8.29 21.22 -6.40
CA ASP A 98 7.32 20.32 -7.01
C ASP A 98 6.44 19.61 -5.95
N PHE A 99 7.00 19.30 -4.78
CA PHE A 99 6.22 18.77 -3.67
C PHE A 99 5.26 19.83 -3.09
N ASP A 100 5.75 21.05 -2.86
CA ASP A 100 4.93 22.17 -2.37
C ASP A 100 3.78 22.50 -3.34
N GLU A 101 4.04 22.43 -4.66
CA GLU A 101 3.02 22.58 -5.70
C GLU A 101 1.98 21.47 -5.64
N LEU A 102 2.44 20.20 -5.47
CA LEU A 102 1.56 19.05 -5.35
C LEU A 102 0.65 19.19 -4.13
N ALA A 103 1.22 19.48 -2.95
CA ALA A 103 0.47 19.63 -1.71
C ALA A 103 -0.58 20.75 -1.82
N ARG A 104 -0.19 21.92 -2.34
CA ARG A 104 -1.07 23.06 -2.56
C ARG A 104 -2.21 22.73 -3.54
N THR A 105 -1.91 22.01 -4.63
CA THR A 105 -2.90 21.63 -5.64
C THR A 105 -3.88 20.58 -5.10
N ALA A 106 -3.38 19.60 -4.34
CA ALA A 106 -4.19 18.61 -3.67
C ALA A 106 -5.16 19.26 -2.67
N HIS A 107 -4.64 20.12 -1.78
CA HIS A 107 -5.45 20.87 -0.81
C HIS A 107 -6.49 21.77 -1.48
N GLY A 108 -6.11 22.48 -2.56
CA GLY A 108 -7.05 23.27 -3.37
C GLY A 108 -8.16 22.45 -4.02
N SER A 109 -7.96 21.14 -4.12
CA SER A 109 -8.94 20.16 -4.61
C SER A 109 -9.70 19.45 -3.46
N GLY A 110 -9.39 19.74 -2.21
CA GLY A 110 -9.96 19.09 -1.02
C GLY A 110 -9.36 17.70 -0.74
N ILE A 111 -8.17 17.42 -1.26
CA ILE A 111 -7.46 16.14 -1.08
C ILE A 111 -6.28 16.37 -0.13
N ARG A 112 -6.14 15.51 0.87
CA ARG A 112 -5.04 15.52 1.85
C ARG A 112 -3.82 14.78 1.33
N VAL A 113 -2.65 15.03 1.95
CA VAL A 113 -1.37 14.41 1.55
C VAL A 113 -0.76 13.65 2.72
N VAL A 114 -0.51 12.36 2.52
CA VAL A 114 0.16 11.46 3.48
C VAL A 114 1.51 11.07 2.89
N VAL A 115 2.59 11.28 3.64
CA VAL A 115 3.96 11.00 3.23
C VAL A 115 4.43 9.70 3.89
N ASP A 116 5.11 8.85 3.12
CA ASP A 116 5.76 7.65 3.67
C ASP A 116 7.01 8.05 4.45
N ILE A 117 7.19 7.57 5.67
CA ILE A 117 8.40 7.78 6.46
C ILE A 117 9.03 6.43 6.80
N VAL A 118 10.35 6.32 6.60
CA VAL A 118 11.12 5.08 6.73
C VAL A 118 12.04 5.14 7.94
N PRO A 119 11.54 4.89 9.16
CA PRO A 119 12.31 5.17 10.36
C PRO A 119 13.18 4.01 10.85
N ASN A 120 13.03 2.79 10.34
CA ASN A 120 13.81 1.65 10.81
C ASN A 120 15.28 1.73 10.40
N HIS A 121 15.58 2.23 9.22
CA HIS A 121 16.90 2.25 8.59
C HIS A 121 17.07 3.50 7.70
N SER A 122 18.30 3.81 7.32
CA SER A 122 18.59 4.78 6.26
C SER A 122 19.29 4.10 5.10
N SER A 123 19.66 4.85 4.06
CA SER A 123 20.64 4.40 3.07
C SER A 123 22.05 4.39 3.67
N ASN A 124 22.91 3.51 3.17
CA ASN A 124 24.35 3.57 3.45
C ASN A 124 25.04 4.80 2.83
N ARG A 125 24.32 5.59 2.02
CA ARG A 125 24.74 6.89 1.48
C ARG A 125 24.34 8.07 2.36
N HIS A 126 23.47 7.86 3.35
CA HIS A 126 23.08 8.90 4.28
C HIS A 126 24.32 9.54 4.94
N PRO A 127 24.39 10.88 5.07
CA PRO A 127 25.57 11.57 5.65
C PRO A 127 26.00 10.99 6.99
N TRP A 128 25.07 10.70 7.87
CA TRP A 128 25.36 10.17 9.20
C TRP A 128 25.96 8.76 9.17
N PHE A 129 25.58 7.90 8.22
CA PHE A 129 26.22 6.60 8.10
C PHE A 129 27.68 6.72 7.62
N ARG A 130 27.94 7.63 6.67
CA ARG A 130 29.29 7.93 6.21
C ARG A 130 30.16 8.53 7.33
N GLU A 131 29.59 9.41 8.16
CA GLU A 131 30.24 9.93 9.36
C GLU A 131 30.54 8.80 10.35
N ALA A 132 29.58 7.92 10.62
CA ALA A 132 29.74 6.76 11.49
C ALA A 132 30.89 5.85 11.05
N LEU A 133 31.00 5.57 9.74
CA LEU A 133 32.11 4.79 9.18
C LEU A 133 33.46 5.48 9.36
N LYS A 134 33.51 6.81 9.16
CA LYS A 134 34.74 7.59 9.27
C LYS A 134 35.21 7.76 10.71
N ALA A 135 34.28 7.98 11.63
CA ALA A 135 34.60 8.23 13.05
C ALA A 135 35.09 6.97 13.80
N GLY A 136 34.57 5.80 13.41
CA GLY A 136 35.03 4.51 13.95
C GLY A 136 34.41 4.10 15.28
N PRO A 137 34.83 2.96 15.84
CA PRO A 137 34.28 2.37 17.05
C PRO A 137 34.32 3.31 18.26
N GLY A 138 33.23 3.32 19.03
CA GLY A 138 33.11 4.10 20.28
C GLY A 138 32.85 5.60 20.09
N SER A 139 32.72 6.09 18.85
CA SER A 139 32.36 7.48 18.58
C SER A 139 30.87 7.75 18.71
N PRO A 140 30.43 8.97 19.05
CA PRO A 140 29.02 9.36 19.07
C PRO A 140 28.34 9.19 17.69
N GLU A 141 29.05 9.44 16.60
CA GLU A 141 28.56 9.27 15.23
C GLU A 141 28.27 7.80 14.94
N ARG A 142 29.13 6.87 15.41
CA ARG A 142 28.95 5.43 15.26
C ARG A 142 27.72 4.94 16.03
N ASP A 143 27.45 5.50 17.20
CA ASP A 143 26.33 5.11 18.06
C ASP A 143 24.94 5.45 17.48
N ARG A 144 24.86 6.25 16.42
CA ARG A 144 23.61 6.52 15.70
C ARG A 144 23.08 5.29 14.96
N TYR A 145 23.92 4.30 14.70
CA TYR A 145 23.58 3.04 14.01
C TYR A 145 23.92 1.84 14.88
N ILE A 146 23.36 0.69 14.52
CA ILE A 146 23.63 -0.54 15.25
C ILE A 146 24.90 -1.19 14.73
N PHE A 147 25.99 -1.06 15.49
CA PHE A 147 27.24 -1.74 15.26
C PHE A 147 27.57 -2.69 16.41
N ARG A 148 28.22 -3.82 16.09
CA ARG A 148 28.70 -4.81 17.06
C ARG A 148 30.05 -5.38 16.62
N ASP A 149 30.83 -5.84 17.60
CA ASP A 149 32.02 -6.63 17.31
C ASP A 149 31.60 -8.02 16.80
N GLY A 150 32.37 -8.57 15.88
CA GLY A 150 32.12 -9.91 15.37
C GLY A 150 32.51 -10.99 16.38
N ARG A 151 32.04 -12.20 16.14
CA ARG A 151 32.44 -13.42 16.87
C ARG A 151 33.66 -14.04 16.21
N GLY A 152 34.25 -15.03 16.89
CA GLY A 152 35.50 -15.66 16.49
C GLY A 152 36.73 -14.97 17.10
N GLU A 153 37.91 -15.56 16.89
CA GLU A 153 39.16 -15.09 17.51
C GLU A 153 39.57 -13.68 17.01
N ASN A 154 39.24 -13.37 15.75
CA ASN A 154 39.58 -12.10 15.10
C ASN A 154 38.33 -11.31 14.66
N GLY A 155 37.15 -11.59 15.22
CA GLY A 155 35.89 -10.96 14.85
C GLY A 155 35.43 -11.24 13.42
N GLU A 156 35.87 -12.37 12.85
CA GLU A 156 35.60 -12.75 11.46
C GLU A 156 34.20 -13.29 11.21
N LEU A 157 33.47 -13.69 12.26
CA LEU A 157 32.10 -14.17 12.17
C LEU A 157 31.10 -13.05 12.55
N PRO A 158 29.92 -13.01 11.94
CA PRO A 158 28.92 -12.00 12.28
C PRO A 158 28.43 -12.14 13.73
N PRO A 159 27.91 -11.06 14.34
CA PRO A 159 27.41 -11.06 15.72
C PRO A 159 26.31 -12.08 15.98
N THR A 160 25.45 -12.36 14.99
CA THR A 160 24.40 -13.38 15.05
C THR A 160 24.34 -14.18 13.73
N ASN A 161 23.57 -15.26 13.72
CA ASN A 161 23.33 -16.08 12.54
C ASN A 161 22.20 -15.56 11.63
N TRP A 162 21.73 -14.35 11.82
CA TRP A 162 20.53 -13.83 11.16
C TRP A 162 20.67 -13.69 9.65
N THR A 163 19.58 -14.03 8.96
CA THR A 163 19.39 -13.81 7.53
C THR A 163 18.45 -12.60 7.32
N ALA A 164 18.86 -11.65 6.49
CA ALA A 164 18.06 -10.47 6.17
C ALA A 164 16.77 -10.82 5.40
N HIS A 165 15.78 -9.92 5.42
CA HIS A 165 14.47 -10.14 4.77
C HIS A 165 14.56 -10.53 3.30
N PHE A 166 15.47 -9.90 2.56
CA PHE A 166 15.67 -10.21 1.14
C PHE A 166 16.72 -11.31 0.91
N GLY A 167 17.19 -11.98 1.96
CA GLY A 167 18.20 -13.04 1.90
C GLY A 167 19.63 -12.53 2.13
N GLY A 168 20.53 -13.46 2.35
CA GLY A 168 21.91 -13.16 2.77
C GLY A 168 22.02 -12.82 4.26
N PRO A 169 23.26 -12.61 4.79
CA PRO A 169 23.46 -12.24 6.19
C PRO A 169 22.82 -10.90 6.52
N ALA A 170 22.27 -10.74 7.75
CA ALA A 170 21.76 -9.47 8.24
C ALA A 170 22.85 -8.53 8.79
N TRP A 171 24.10 -8.93 8.71
CA TRP A 171 25.25 -8.16 9.17
C TRP A 171 26.28 -8.01 8.05
N THR A 172 26.84 -6.81 7.94
CA THR A 172 27.95 -6.53 7.01
C THR A 172 29.16 -6.00 7.77
N ARG A 173 30.34 -6.65 7.54
CA ARG A 173 31.60 -6.24 8.17
C ARG A 173 32.15 -4.99 7.52
N VAL A 174 32.64 -4.06 8.34
CA VAL A 174 33.32 -2.83 7.90
C VAL A 174 34.84 -2.96 8.05
N PRO A 175 35.65 -2.09 7.41
CA PRO A 175 37.11 -2.23 7.37
C PRO A 175 37.79 -2.20 8.75
N ASP A 176 37.20 -1.56 9.76
CA ASP A 176 37.74 -1.51 11.13
C ASP A 176 37.47 -2.77 11.96
N GLY A 177 36.73 -3.75 11.40
CA GLY A 177 36.48 -5.05 12.01
C GLY A 177 35.11 -5.21 12.64
N GLN A 178 34.38 -4.12 12.91
CA GLN A 178 32.99 -4.20 13.38
C GLN A 178 32.03 -4.60 12.27
N TRP A 179 30.77 -4.89 12.66
CA TRP A 179 29.68 -5.27 11.79
C TRP A 179 28.48 -4.34 12.07
N TYR A 180 27.82 -3.85 11.01
CA TYR A 180 26.55 -3.15 11.15
C TYR A 180 25.37 -4.03 10.81
N LEU A 181 24.27 -3.83 11.53
CA LEU A 181 23.01 -4.51 11.29
C LEU A 181 22.26 -3.88 10.11
N HIS A 182 21.68 -4.74 9.29
CA HIS A 182 20.70 -4.38 8.26
C HIS A 182 19.65 -5.48 8.15
N LEU A 183 18.43 -5.23 8.61
CA LEU A 183 17.37 -6.23 8.54
C LEU A 183 16.87 -6.46 7.11
N PHE A 184 17.10 -5.50 6.21
CA PHE A 184 16.72 -5.54 4.79
C PHE A 184 17.96 -5.70 3.89
N THR A 185 18.24 -4.75 3.01
CA THR A 185 19.42 -4.81 2.16
C THR A 185 20.66 -4.32 2.90
N ARG A 186 21.86 -4.75 2.49
CA ARG A 186 23.11 -4.20 3.05
C ARG A 186 23.28 -2.70 2.83
N GLU A 187 22.50 -2.13 1.89
CA GLU A 187 22.43 -0.72 1.62
C GLU A 187 21.53 0.03 2.62
N GLN A 188 20.84 -0.69 3.54
CA GLN A 188 19.86 -0.13 4.49
C GLN A 188 20.30 -0.39 5.95
N PRO A 189 21.36 0.30 6.46
CA PRO A 189 21.80 0.16 7.85
C PRO A 189 20.73 0.60 8.84
N ASP A 190 20.50 -0.20 9.87
CA ASP A 190 19.49 0.02 10.90
C ASP A 190 19.92 1.12 11.89
N TRP A 191 19.00 2.06 12.17
CA TRP A 191 19.16 3.09 13.16
C TRP A 191 19.22 2.53 14.59
N ASN A 192 20.00 3.17 15.46
CA ASN A 192 19.95 2.96 16.90
C ASN A 192 18.94 3.91 17.56
N TRP A 193 17.72 3.50 17.74
CA TRP A 193 16.65 4.31 18.35
C TRP A 193 16.82 4.56 19.87
N ARG A 194 17.81 3.95 20.52
CA ARG A 194 18.25 4.34 21.87
C ARG A 194 19.03 5.65 21.84
N ASN A 195 19.58 6.02 20.69
CA ASN A 195 20.37 7.25 20.52
C ASN A 195 19.44 8.48 20.46
N PRO A 196 19.65 9.51 21.33
CA PRO A 196 18.78 10.69 21.38
C PRO A 196 18.90 11.57 20.13
N ASP A 197 20.03 11.57 19.41
CA ASP A 197 20.19 12.34 18.18
C ASP A 197 19.26 11.79 17.08
N VAL A 198 19.15 10.46 16.97
CA VAL A 198 18.24 9.78 16.02
C VAL A 198 16.80 10.18 16.33
N ARG A 199 16.37 10.07 17.60
CA ARG A 199 15.01 10.48 18.02
C ARG A 199 14.73 11.94 17.68
N ALA A 200 15.65 12.85 18.03
CA ALA A 200 15.50 14.28 17.77
C ALA A 200 15.47 14.61 16.28
N ASP A 201 16.23 13.90 15.45
CA ASP A 201 16.24 14.12 13.99
C ASP A 201 14.92 13.70 13.34
N PHE A 202 14.33 12.59 13.75
CA PHE A 202 13.02 12.19 13.25
C PHE A 202 11.92 13.16 13.68
N LEU A 203 11.95 13.73 14.90
CA LEU A 203 11.00 14.79 15.27
C LEU A 203 11.15 16.05 14.38
N ARG A 204 12.39 16.40 13.95
CA ARG A 204 12.62 17.49 12.98
C ARG A 204 12.08 17.11 11.59
N THR A 205 12.26 15.86 11.17
CA THR A 205 11.77 15.37 9.88
C THR A 205 10.25 15.39 9.80
N LEU A 206 9.57 14.99 10.88
CA LEU A 206 8.10 15.07 10.94
C LEU A 206 7.62 16.53 10.77
N ARG A 207 8.19 17.48 11.55
CA ARG A 207 7.83 18.91 11.42
C ARG A 207 8.13 19.43 10.02
N PHE A 208 9.28 19.06 9.45
CA PHE A 208 9.64 19.49 8.10
C PHE A 208 8.54 19.17 7.07
N TRP A 209 8.06 17.94 7.02
CA TRP A 209 7.03 17.56 6.06
C TRP A 209 5.67 18.17 6.39
N LEU A 210 5.30 18.28 7.65
CA LEU A 210 4.06 18.96 8.06
C LEU A 210 4.09 20.45 7.68
N ASP A 211 5.22 21.12 7.85
CA ASP A 211 5.42 22.53 7.45
C ASP A 211 5.35 22.71 5.93
N HIS A 212 5.70 21.68 5.14
CA HIS A 212 5.56 21.64 3.68
C HIS A 212 4.20 21.14 3.19
N GLY A 213 3.25 20.89 4.09
CA GLY A 213 1.87 20.57 3.74
C GLY A 213 1.51 19.09 3.71
N ALA A 214 2.30 18.22 4.32
CA ALA A 214 1.81 16.88 4.65
C ALA A 214 0.72 16.96 5.74
N ASP A 215 -0.32 16.14 5.64
CA ASP A 215 -1.40 16.04 6.63
C ASP A 215 -1.23 14.83 7.56
N GLY A 216 -0.28 13.95 7.25
CA GLY A 216 -0.01 12.75 8.02
C GLY A 216 1.08 11.88 7.40
N PHE A 217 1.30 10.71 8.01
CA PHE A 217 2.38 9.81 7.62
C PHE A 217 1.91 8.36 7.48
N ARG A 218 2.55 7.62 6.59
CA ARG A 218 2.60 6.16 6.66
C ARG A 218 3.96 5.78 7.23
N VAL A 219 3.99 4.99 8.29
CA VAL A 219 5.21 4.61 8.99
C VAL A 219 5.65 3.23 8.55
N ASP A 220 6.74 3.19 7.80
CA ASP A 220 7.38 1.96 7.31
C ASP A 220 8.00 1.17 8.47
N VAL A 221 7.85 -0.17 8.45
CA VAL A 221 8.40 -1.08 9.49
C VAL A 221 8.18 -0.56 10.91
N ALA A 222 6.98 -0.04 11.19
CA ALA A 222 6.69 0.64 12.45
C ALA A 222 7.00 -0.20 13.71
N HIS A 223 7.01 -1.51 13.61
CA HIS A 223 7.25 -2.45 14.69
C HIS A 223 8.74 -2.75 14.93
N GLY A 224 9.64 -2.24 14.07
CA GLY A 224 11.07 -2.60 14.05
C GLY A 224 12.01 -1.61 14.72
N LEU A 225 11.55 -0.46 15.24
CA LEU A 225 12.44 0.61 15.69
C LEU A 225 13.21 0.27 16.97
N ALA A 226 12.51 -0.22 17.97
CA ALA A 226 13.10 -0.61 19.25
C ALA A 226 13.67 -2.02 19.19
N LYS A 227 14.94 -2.18 19.54
CA LYS A 227 15.65 -3.46 19.54
C LYS A 227 16.35 -3.72 20.85
N ASP A 228 16.33 -4.98 21.32
CA ASP A 228 17.06 -5.46 22.49
C ASP A 228 18.12 -6.47 22.05
N LEU A 229 19.33 -5.97 21.83
CA LEU A 229 20.47 -6.75 21.35
C LEU A 229 21.47 -7.11 22.46
N ASP A 230 21.14 -6.82 23.71
CA ASP A 230 22.00 -7.10 24.87
C ASP A 230 21.60 -8.43 25.55
N ARG A 231 21.21 -9.42 24.74
CA ARG A 231 20.72 -10.75 25.17
C ARG A 231 21.66 -11.85 24.67
N ASP A 232 21.71 -12.95 25.37
CA ASP A 232 22.53 -14.13 25.03
C ASP A 232 21.82 -15.09 24.04
N ASP A 233 20.48 -14.98 23.88
CA ASP A 233 19.63 -15.89 23.07
C ASP A 233 19.33 -15.36 21.67
N LEU A 234 20.09 -14.40 21.15
CA LEU A 234 19.79 -13.75 19.85
C LEU A 234 19.76 -14.72 18.67
N ASP A 235 20.63 -15.75 18.69
CA ASP A 235 20.68 -16.75 17.61
C ASP A 235 19.45 -17.69 17.57
N ASP A 236 18.62 -17.70 18.63
CA ASP A 236 17.38 -18.47 18.69
C ASP A 236 16.18 -17.76 18.02
N TRP A 237 16.36 -16.49 17.63
CA TRP A 237 15.32 -15.65 17.04
C TRP A 237 15.53 -15.46 15.54
N SER A 238 14.40 -15.35 14.80
CA SER A 238 14.40 -15.12 13.35
C SER A 238 14.20 -13.64 13.03
N VAL A 239 14.86 -13.13 11.99
CA VAL A 239 14.57 -11.82 11.41
C VAL A 239 13.21 -11.79 10.72
N THR A 240 12.69 -12.92 10.23
CA THR A 240 11.36 -12.97 9.62
C THR A 240 10.29 -12.88 10.70
N PRO A 241 9.37 -11.88 10.66
CA PRO A 241 8.38 -11.65 11.71
C PRO A 241 7.19 -12.63 11.68
N ALA A 242 7.39 -13.86 11.23
CA ALA A 242 6.34 -14.87 11.22
C ALA A 242 6.05 -15.34 12.65
N GLY A 243 4.80 -15.14 13.10
CA GLY A 243 4.36 -15.63 14.41
C GLY A 243 4.96 -14.90 15.61
N LEU A 244 5.06 -13.57 15.53
CA LEU A 244 5.57 -12.75 16.64
C LEU A 244 4.81 -13.04 17.95
N PRO A 245 5.53 -13.07 19.11
CA PRO A 245 4.92 -13.23 20.42
C PRO A 245 3.89 -12.12 20.71
N ALA A 246 2.86 -12.47 21.50
CA ALA A 246 1.84 -11.50 21.91
C ALA A 246 2.23 -10.65 23.13
N ASP A 247 3.45 -10.81 23.65
CA ASP A 247 3.95 -10.20 24.88
C ASP A 247 5.08 -9.18 24.69
N GLY A 248 5.44 -8.86 23.42
CA GLY A 248 6.51 -7.90 23.11
C GLY A 248 7.93 -8.42 23.42
N SER A 249 8.13 -9.71 23.59
CA SER A 249 9.41 -10.31 24.01
C SER A 249 10.43 -10.49 22.87
N HIS A 250 10.02 -10.29 21.59
CA HIS A 250 10.91 -10.45 20.45
C HIS A 250 12.04 -9.41 20.48
N PRO A 251 13.33 -9.79 20.25
CA PRO A 251 14.44 -8.84 20.37
C PRO A 251 14.46 -7.74 19.31
N LEU A 252 13.86 -7.97 18.14
CA LEU A 252 13.90 -7.05 16.99
C LEU A 252 12.58 -6.33 16.71
N TYR A 253 11.45 -6.87 17.16
CA TYR A 253 10.14 -6.40 16.73
C TYR A 253 9.13 -6.32 17.86
N ASP A 254 8.18 -5.38 17.70
CA ASP A 254 6.99 -5.23 18.54
C ASP A 254 7.29 -5.11 20.03
N ARG A 255 8.37 -4.43 20.36
CA ARG A 255 8.79 -4.17 21.74
C ARG A 255 7.99 -3.02 22.34
N ASP A 256 7.76 -3.09 23.65
CA ASP A 256 7.00 -2.05 24.35
C ASP A 256 7.69 -0.65 24.27
N GLU A 257 9.00 -0.61 24.14
CA GLU A 257 9.76 0.63 24.02
C GLU A 257 9.48 1.41 22.71
N VAL A 258 8.94 0.76 21.67
CA VAL A 258 8.56 1.46 20.43
C VAL A 258 7.41 2.44 20.66
N HIS A 259 6.52 2.13 21.59
CA HIS A 259 5.36 2.96 21.92
C HIS A 259 5.76 4.28 22.61
N ASP A 260 6.91 4.33 23.32
CA ASP A 260 7.47 5.60 23.84
C ASP A 260 7.86 6.53 22.70
N ILE A 261 8.43 6.00 21.61
CA ILE A 261 8.79 6.77 20.41
C ILE A 261 7.54 7.37 19.79
N TYR A 262 6.46 6.58 19.64
CA TYR A 262 5.21 7.07 19.00
C TYR A 262 4.46 8.07 19.87
N ARG A 263 4.53 7.95 21.20
CA ARG A 263 4.01 9.00 22.11
C ARG A 263 4.79 10.32 21.99
N GLU A 264 6.10 10.27 21.65
CA GLU A 264 6.84 11.50 21.32
C GLU A 264 6.42 12.08 19.97
N TRP A 265 6.16 11.23 18.95
CA TRP A 265 5.68 11.67 17.66
C TRP A 265 4.28 12.30 17.77
N ARG A 266 3.41 11.71 18.58
CA ARG A 266 2.07 12.27 18.83
C ARG A 266 2.13 13.72 19.31
N LYS A 267 3.09 14.08 20.16
CA LYS A 267 3.26 15.47 20.62
C LYS A 267 3.58 16.42 19.45
N VAL A 268 4.34 15.96 18.45
CA VAL A 268 4.59 16.75 17.23
C VAL A 268 3.31 16.88 16.40
N PHE A 269 2.56 15.80 16.24
CA PHE A 269 1.31 15.84 15.49
C PHE A 269 0.30 16.80 16.11
N ASP A 270 0.26 16.89 17.43
CA ASP A 270 -0.62 17.80 18.18
C ASP A 270 -0.19 19.28 18.14
N GLU A 271 0.99 19.60 17.58
CA GLU A 271 1.42 20.99 17.36
C GLU A 271 0.66 21.64 16.19
N TYR A 272 -0.04 20.87 15.35
CA TYR A 272 -0.71 21.31 14.14
C TYR A 272 -2.23 21.36 14.31
N ASP A 273 -2.91 22.19 13.50
CA ASP A 273 -4.37 22.33 13.48
C ASP A 273 -4.90 22.22 12.03
N PRO A 274 -5.63 21.16 11.68
CA PRO A 274 -5.95 20.00 12.54
C PRO A 274 -4.71 19.15 12.87
N PRO A 275 -4.73 18.40 13.99
CA PRO A 275 -3.64 17.51 14.35
C PRO A 275 -3.35 16.49 13.25
N ALA A 276 -2.08 16.24 12.99
CA ALA A 276 -1.66 15.19 12.07
C ALA A 276 -1.93 13.79 12.64
N PHE A 277 -1.86 12.79 11.80
CA PHE A 277 -1.99 11.38 12.17
C PHE A 277 -0.92 10.53 11.49
N ALA A 278 -0.81 9.27 11.86
CA ALA A 278 -0.08 8.32 11.07
C ALA A 278 -0.77 6.96 11.01
N VAL A 279 -0.50 6.22 9.94
CA VAL A 279 -0.85 4.81 9.81
C VAL A 279 0.40 3.94 9.89
N ALA A 280 0.41 2.99 10.81
CA ALA A 280 1.54 2.08 11.00
C ALA A 280 1.49 0.92 10.00
N GLU A 281 2.62 0.65 9.33
CA GLU A 281 2.88 -0.68 8.80
C GLU A 281 3.50 -1.53 9.90
N ALA A 282 2.66 -2.35 10.55
CA ALA A 282 3.08 -3.20 11.67
C ALA A 282 2.65 -4.65 11.45
N TRP A 283 3.62 -5.49 11.10
CA TRP A 283 3.46 -6.94 10.96
C TRP A 283 3.62 -7.61 12.32
N VAL A 284 2.62 -7.42 13.19
CA VAL A 284 2.66 -7.85 14.59
C VAL A 284 1.54 -8.84 14.91
N ASN A 285 1.62 -9.46 16.08
CA ASN A 285 0.54 -10.29 16.57
C ASN A 285 -0.77 -9.49 16.61
N PRO A 286 -1.90 -10.00 16.06
CA PRO A 286 -3.19 -9.29 16.06
C PRO A 286 -3.63 -8.79 17.45
N ALA A 287 -3.22 -9.49 18.50
CA ALA A 287 -3.50 -9.07 19.88
C ALA A 287 -2.81 -7.75 20.29
N ARG A 288 -1.78 -7.30 19.54
CA ARG A 288 -1.00 -6.10 19.86
C ARG A 288 -1.16 -4.96 18.83
N GLN A 289 -1.79 -5.22 17.69
CA GLN A 289 -2.02 -4.18 16.65
C GLN A 289 -2.67 -2.91 17.20
N TYR A 290 -3.60 -3.06 18.15
CA TYR A 290 -4.32 -1.93 18.74
C TYR A 290 -3.42 -0.91 19.44
N LEU A 291 -2.22 -1.30 19.88
CA LEU A 291 -1.26 -0.39 20.54
C LEU A 291 -0.84 0.72 19.58
N TYR A 292 -0.44 0.35 18.34
CA TYR A 292 -0.03 1.30 17.30
C TYR A 292 -1.15 2.25 16.86
N ALA A 293 -2.39 1.77 16.87
CA ALA A 293 -3.56 2.55 16.48
C ALA A 293 -4.11 3.45 17.59
N SER A 294 -3.48 3.46 18.77
CA SER A 294 -3.92 4.33 19.88
C SER A 294 -3.92 5.80 19.45
N THR A 295 -4.93 6.55 19.89
CA THR A 295 -5.02 8.00 19.66
C THR A 295 -3.92 8.78 20.38
N ASP A 296 -3.27 8.18 21.38
CA ASP A 296 -2.12 8.75 22.10
C ASP A 296 -0.79 8.49 21.34
N GLU A 297 -0.85 7.77 20.22
CA GLU A 297 0.29 7.39 19.38
C GLU A 297 0.04 7.75 17.92
N LEU A 298 0.04 6.78 17.00
CA LEU A 298 -0.05 7.03 15.57
C LEU A 298 -1.48 7.30 15.08
N GLY A 299 -2.46 6.61 15.67
CA GLY A 299 -3.88 6.75 15.32
C GLY A 299 -4.42 5.62 14.46
N GLN A 300 -3.64 5.05 13.56
CA GLN A 300 -4.04 3.91 12.70
C GLN A 300 -2.94 2.86 12.57
N VAL A 301 -3.36 1.64 12.22
CA VAL A 301 -2.48 0.53 11.84
C VAL A 301 -3.13 -0.26 10.71
N PHE A 302 -2.37 -0.68 9.71
CA PHE A 302 -2.90 -1.49 8.61
C PHE A 302 -3.43 -2.85 9.09
N ASN A 303 -4.62 -3.21 8.61
CA ASN A 303 -5.18 -4.55 8.79
C ASN A 303 -4.67 -5.49 7.69
N PHE A 304 -3.50 -6.08 7.93
CA PHE A 304 -2.92 -7.02 6.97
C PHE A 304 -3.64 -8.37 6.91
N GLU A 305 -4.43 -8.73 7.92
CA GLU A 305 -5.25 -9.96 7.84
C GLU A 305 -6.31 -9.83 6.73
N PHE A 306 -6.84 -8.61 6.52
CA PHE A 306 -7.73 -8.32 5.40
C PHE A 306 -6.98 -8.38 4.04
N ALA A 307 -5.79 -7.79 3.95
CA ALA A 307 -4.95 -7.85 2.74
C ALA A 307 -4.50 -9.28 2.39
N LYS A 308 -4.33 -10.15 3.40
CA LYS A 308 -3.95 -11.56 3.21
C LYS A 308 -5.14 -12.46 2.85
N ALA A 309 -6.37 -12.03 3.13
CA ALA A 309 -7.53 -12.87 3.00
C ALA A 309 -7.72 -13.37 1.57
N ASP A 310 -7.93 -14.66 1.43
CA ASP A 310 -8.41 -15.26 0.19
C ASP A 310 -9.87 -14.88 -0.02
N TRP A 311 -10.36 -15.01 -1.25
CA TRP A 311 -11.76 -14.75 -1.58
C TRP A 311 -12.66 -15.88 -1.06
N THR A 312 -12.73 -15.99 0.27
CA THR A 312 -13.63 -16.91 0.97
C THR A 312 -14.39 -16.16 2.06
N ARG A 313 -15.63 -16.58 2.32
CA ARG A 313 -16.45 -16.00 3.39
C ARG A 313 -15.71 -16.07 4.74
N GLY A 314 -15.14 -17.23 5.07
CA GLY A 314 -14.51 -17.45 6.36
C GLY A 314 -13.28 -16.57 6.60
N SER A 315 -12.42 -16.39 5.58
CA SER A 315 -11.21 -15.56 5.68
C SER A 315 -11.54 -14.08 5.85
N LEU A 316 -12.43 -13.55 5.00
CA LEU A 316 -12.81 -12.14 5.04
C LEU A 316 -13.63 -11.80 6.30
N HIS A 317 -14.60 -12.65 6.68
CA HIS A 317 -15.40 -12.41 7.89
C HIS A 317 -14.51 -12.34 9.14
N ARG A 318 -13.58 -13.28 9.30
CA ARG A 318 -12.62 -13.27 10.41
C ARG A 318 -11.75 -12.01 10.41
N ALA A 319 -11.20 -11.61 9.27
CA ALA A 319 -10.38 -10.41 9.16
C ALA A 319 -11.17 -9.12 9.50
N ILE A 320 -12.46 -9.06 9.15
CA ILE A 320 -13.35 -7.97 9.51
C ILE A 320 -13.58 -7.94 11.03
N GLU A 321 -13.94 -9.07 11.65
CA GLU A 321 -14.17 -9.13 13.10
C GLU A 321 -12.93 -8.75 13.90
N GLU A 322 -11.76 -9.29 13.55
CA GLU A 322 -10.48 -8.98 14.20
C GLU A 322 -10.11 -7.49 14.06
N GLY A 323 -10.28 -6.92 12.86
CA GLY A 323 -10.03 -5.51 12.61
C GLY A 323 -10.93 -4.57 13.42
N LEU A 324 -12.23 -4.88 13.49
CA LEU A 324 -13.19 -4.11 14.30
C LEU A 324 -12.90 -4.23 15.80
N ALA A 325 -12.54 -5.44 16.27
CA ALA A 325 -12.17 -5.65 17.66
C ALA A 325 -10.88 -4.89 18.03
N ALA A 326 -9.89 -4.84 17.15
CA ALA A 326 -8.68 -4.05 17.36
C ALA A 326 -8.98 -2.55 17.42
N ALA A 327 -9.81 -2.04 16.49
CA ALA A 327 -10.26 -0.64 16.48
C ALA A 327 -11.00 -0.26 17.77
N GLY A 328 -11.86 -1.14 18.28
CA GLY A 328 -12.55 -0.95 19.56
C GLY A 328 -11.59 -0.83 20.76
N ARG A 329 -10.53 -1.65 20.78
CA ARG A 329 -9.51 -1.60 21.85
C ARG A 329 -8.65 -0.33 21.79
N SER A 330 -8.30 0.13 20.60
CA SER A 330 -7.48 1.34 20.40
C SER A 330 -8.27 2.65 20.57
N ARG A 331 -9.60 2.59 20.66
CA ARG A 331 -10.50 3.76 20.58
C ARG A 331 -10.32 4.56 19.29
N SER A 332 -9.84 3.92 18.25
CA SER A 332 -9.58 4.49 16.94
C SER A 332 -10.51 3.91 15.88
N THR A 333 -10.01 3.65 14.69
CA THR A 333 -10.77 3.12 13.57
C THR A 333 -10.03 1.97 12.91
N ALA A 334 -10.75 1.08 12.25
CA ALA A 334 -10.14 0.07 11.40
C ALA A 334 -9.60 0.71 10.11
N THR A 335 -8.62 0.04 9.50
CA THR A 335 -8.13 0.35 8.16
C THR A 335 -8.32 -0.88 7.28
N TRP A 336 -8.81 -0.67 6.08
CA TRP A 336 -9.06 -1.73 5.12
C TRP A 336 -8.16 -1.53 3.91
N VAL A 337 -7.47 -2.57 3.49
CA VAL A 337 -6.54 -2.55 2.37
C VAL A 337 -6.50 -3.92 1.72
N MET A 338 -6.75 -4.00 0.41
CA MET A 338 -6.69 -5.26 -0.35
C MET A 338 -5.37 -5.40 -1.09
N SER A 339 -4.81 -4.32 -1.60
CA SER A 339 -3.55 -4.31 -2.34
C SER A 339 -2.70 -3.10 -1.96
N ASN A 340 -1.39 -3.25 -2.11
CA ASN A 340 -0.41 -2.18 -2.03
C ASN A 340 0.77 -2.52 -2.96
N HIS A 341 1.85 -1.77 -2.88
CA HIS A 341 3.06 -1.97 -3.68
C HIS A 341 3.93 -3.17 -3.25
N ASP A 342 3.53 -3.91 -2.20
CA ASP A 342 4.28 -5.04 -1.62
C ASP A 342 3.60 -6.39 -1.77
N VAL A 343 2.34 -6.40 -2.20
CA VAL A 343 1.57 -7.63 -2.40
C VAL A 343 1.03 -7.71 -3.83
N PRO A 344 0.88 -8.92 -4.39
CA PRO A 344 0.24 -9.11 -5.68
C PRO A 344 -1.17 -8.53 -5.69
N ARG A 345 -1.57 -7.93 -6.82
CA ARG A 345 -2.89 -7.30 -6.99
C ARG A 345 -4.01 -8.25 -6.66
N HIS A 346 -5.01 -7.81 -5.89
CA HIS A 346 -6.11 -8.68 -5.46
C HIS A 346 -6.93 -9.21 -6.63
N ALA A 347 -7.05 -8.49 -7.75
CA ALA A 347 -7.71 -8.99 -8.95
C ALA A 347 -7.09 -10.30 -9.43
N THR A 348 -5.75 -10.39 -9.50
CA THR A 348 -5.02 -11.62 -9.81
C THR A 348 -5.15 -12.65 -8.70
N ARG A 349 -4.97 -12.26 -7.43
CA ARG A 349 -5.11 -13.22 -6.32
C ARG A 349 -6.47 -13.92 -6.32
N TYR A 350 -7.52 -13.18 -6.62
CA TYR A 350 -8.89 -13.70 -6.69
C TYR A 350 -9.22 -14.42 -8.01
N ALA A 351 -8.40 -14.24 -9.05
CA ALA A 351 -8.48 -14.97 -10.31
C ALA A 351 -7.77 -16.34 -10.26
N LEU A 352 -6.87 -16.53 -9.30
CA LEU A 352 -6.13 -17.76 -9.06
C LEU A 352 -6.90 -18.70 -8.12
N PRO A 353 -6.52 -20.00 -8.01
CA PRO A 353 -7.15 -20.92 -7.07
C PRO A 353 -7.13 -20.39 -5.64
N GLN A 354 -8.27 -20.39 -4.97
CA GLN A 354 -8.39 -19.99 -3.58
C GLN A 354 -8.11 -21.19 -2.69
N VAL A 355 -7.07 -21.10 -1.88
CA VAL A 355 -6.67 -22.15 -0.94
C VAL A 355 -6.44 -21.52 0.42
N ASP A 356 -6.83 -22.21 1.48
CA ASP A 356 -6.49 -21.78 2.85
C ASP A 356 -4.98 -21.99 3.07
N SER A 357 -4.20 -21.05 2.56
CA SER A 357 -2.74 -21.07 2.61
C SER A 357 -2.24 -20.41 3.88
N ARG A 358 -1.41 -21.12 4.64
CA ARG A 358 -0.67 -20.55 5.78
C ARG A 358 0.50 -19.67 5.33
N VAL A 359 0.87 -19.72 4.06
CA VAL A 359 1.95 -18.92 3.47
C VAL A 359 1.34 -17.77 2.70
N LEU A 360 1.66 -16.56 3.14
CA LEU A 360 1.18 -15.33 2.54
C LEU A 360 1.37 -15.33 1.01
N HIS A 361 0.24 -15.29 0.29
CA HIS A 361 0.20 -15.21 -1.18
C HIS A 361 1.04 -16.27 -1.90
N GLN A 362 1.17 -17.48 -1.36
CA GLN A 362 2.00 -18.53 -1.95
C GLN A 362 1.63 -18.83 -3.41
N ILE A 363 0.33 -19.00 -3.68
CA ILE A 363 -0.18 -19.31 -5.04
C ILE A 363 0.24 -18.23 -6.03
N SER A 364 0.00 -16.95 -5.71
CA SER A 364 0.35 -15.85 -6.61
C SER A 364 1.87 -15.66 -6.76
N ARG A 365 2.65 -15.91 -5.70
CA ARG A 365 4.12 -15.89 -5.79
C ARG A 365 4.67 -17.01 -6.65
N ASP A 366 4.16 -18.23 -6.51
CA ASP A 366 4.55 -19.37 -7.36
C ASP A 366 4.12 -19.14 -8.82
N TRP A 367 2.97 -18.50 -9.03
CA TRP A 367 2.47 -18.15 -10.35
C TRP A 367 3.34 -17.08 -11.02
N THR A 368 3.69 -15.99 -10.31
CA THR A 368 4.60 -14.95 -10.84
C THR A 368 6.01 -15.49 -11.10
N LEU A 369 6.55 -16.34 -10.21
CA LEU A 369 7.87 -16.94 -10.38
C LEU A 369 7.98 -17.77 -11.68
N ARG A 370 6.86 -18.29 -12.16
CA ARG A 370 6.76 -19.10 -13.37
C ARG A 370 6.07 -18.40 -14.54
N ASP A 371 6.23 -17.08 -14.62
CA ASP A 371 5.73 -16.25 -15.73
C ASP A 371 4.23 -16.41 -15.98
N GLY A 372 3.45 -16.69 -14.92
CA GLY A 372 2.00 -16.88 -15.05
C GLY A 372 1.57 -18.25 -15.58
N LEU A 373 2.46 -19.23 -15.64
CA LEU A 373 2.21 -20.53 -16.30
C LEU A 373 1.80 -21.67 -15.36
N THR A 374 1.93 -21.50 -14.05
CA THR A 374 1.67 -22.60 -13.08
C THR A 374 0.18 -22.85 -12.86
N TYR A 375 -0.63 -21.80 -12.85
CA TYR A 375 -2.07 -21.85 -12.63
C TYR A 375 -2.76 -21.05 -13.72
N VAL A 376 -4.02 -21.37 -13.98
CA VAL A 376 -4.87 -20.58 -14.89
C VAL A 376 -5.36 -19.35 -14.13
N GLU A 377 -5.01 -18.15 -14.61
CA GLU A 377 -5.61 -16.89 -14.16
C GLU A 377 -6.95 -16.69 -14.88
N ASP A 378 -8.06 -16.92 -14.17
CA ASP A 378 -9.40 -16.64 -14.69
C ASP A 378 -9.74 -15.15 -14.48
N ARG A 379 -9.41 -14.33 -15.47
CA ARG A 379 -9.59 -12.87 -15.38
C ARG A 379 -11.04 -12.43 -15.31
N GLU A 380 -11.96 -13.17 -15.90
CA GLU A 380 -13.39 -12.86 -15.79
C GLU A 380 -13.86 -13.05 -14.35
N LEU A 381 -13.49 -14.19 -13.74
CA LEU A 381 -13.76 -14.47 -12.33
C LEU A 381 -13.05 -13.47 -11.39
N GLY A 382 -11.77 -13.19 -11.65
CA GLY A 382 -10.98 -12.23 -10.88
C GLY A 382 -11.58 -10.84 -10.90
N THR A 383 -12.00 -10.35 -12.06
CA THR A 383 -12.68 -9.06 -12.19
C THR A 383 -14.01 -9.05 -11.43
N ARG A 384 -14.82 -10.10 -11.54
CA ARG A 384 -16.09 -10.22 -10.80
C ARG A 384 -15.87 -10.14 -9.29
N ARG A 385 -14.88 -10.88 -8.77
CA ARG A 385 -14.54 -10.90 -7.36
C ARG A 385 -13.96 -9.58 -6.90
N ALA A 386 -13.07 -8.95 -7.68
CA ALA A 386 -12.51 -7.63 -7.36
C ALA A 386 -13.60 -6.54 -7.28
N ARG A 387 -14.60 -6.58 -8.17
CA ARG A 387 -15.77 -5.69 -8.11
C ARG A 387 -16.61 -5.90 -6.86
N ALA A 388 -16.81 -7.15 -6.44
CA ALA A 388 -17.54 -7.46 -5.21
C ALA A 388 -16.72 -7.05 -3.97
N ALA A 389 -15.42 -7.30 -4.00
CA ALA A 389 -14.49 -7.01 -2.91
C ALA A 389 -14.44 -5.52 -2.57
N ILE A 390 -14.36 -4.63 -3.57
CA ILE A 390 -14.33 -3.20 -3.28
C ILE A 390 -15.66 -2.68 -2.70
N LEU A 391 -16.81 -3.24 -3.09
CA LEU A 391 -18.07 -2.87 -2.46
C LEU A 391 -18.12 -3.34 -1.00
N LEU A 392 -17.67 -4.58 -0.72
CA LEU A 392 -17.54 -5.08 0.65
C LEU A 392 -16.63 -4.16 1.48
N GLU A 393 -15.44 -3.82 0.98
CA GLU A 393 -14.47 -2.96 1.69
C GLU A 393 -15.03 -1.56 1.96
N LEU A 394 -15.53 -0.89 0.93
CA LEU A 394 -15.99 0.48 1.03
C LEU A 394 -17.26 0.66 1.89
N ALA A 395 -18.01 -0.39 2.19
CA ALA A 395 -19.13 -0.33 3.10
C ALA A 395 -18.74 -0.52 4.58
N LEU A 396 -17.54 -1.05 4.85
CA LEU A 396 -17.05 -1.24 6.23
C LEU A 396 -16.78 0.09 6.95
N PRO A 397 -16.97 0.14 8.29
CA PRO A 397 -16.58 1.28 9.09
C PRO A 397 -15.06 1.42 9.17
N GLY A 398 -14.55 2.62 9.01
CA GLY A 398 -13.13 2.89 9.03
C GLY A 398 -12.62 3.47 7.71
N SER A 399 -11.31 3.68 7.61
CA SER A 399 -10.66 4.15 6.39
C SER A 399 -10.39 3.00 5.41
N ALA A 400 -10.43 3.30 4.13
CA ALA A 400 -10.09 2.38 3.05
C ALA A 400 -8.85 2.88 2.31
N TYR A 401 -7.96 1.96 1.95
CA TYR A 401 -6.72 2.27 1.24
C TYR A 401 -6.75 1.58 -0.12
N VAL A 402 -6.80 2.38 -1.18
CA VAL A 402 -6.88 1.93 -2.57
C VAL A 402 -5.50 2.09 -3.23
N TYR A 403 -4.94 1.02 -3.74
CA TYR A 403 -3.67 1.08 -4.46
C TYR A 403 -3.89 1.49 -5.92
N GLN A 404 -3.01 2.34 -6.46
CA GLN A 404 -3.07 2.78 -7.86
C GLN A 404 -3.28 1.63 -8.83
N GLY A 405 -4.29 1.78 -9.72
CA GLY A 405 -4.67 0.78 -10.72
C GLY A 405 -5.69 -0.24 -10.24
N GLU A 406 -6.09 -0.27 -8.96
CA GLU A 406 -7.24 -1.06 -8.52
C GLU A 406 -8.53 -0.57 -9.17
N GLU A 407 -8.68 0.74 -9.27
CA GLU A 407 -9.82 1.39 -9.92
C GLU A 407 -9.91 1.12 -11.42
N LEU A 408 -8.83 0.61 -12.01
CA LEU A 408 -8.77 0.16 -13.40
C LEU A 408 -8.91 -1.36 -13.53
N GLY A 409 -9.07 -2.09 -12.43
CA GLY A 409 -9.10 -3.54 -12.44
C GLY A 409 -7.81 -4.19 -12.93
N LEU A 410 -6.66 -3.55 -12.75
CA LEU A 410 -5.39 -4.08 -13.22
C LEU A 410 -5.02 -5.38 -12.52
N PHE A 411 -4.55 -6.33 -13.32
CA PHE A 411 -3.97 -7.58 -12.87
C PHE A 411 -2.46 -7.45 -12.64
N GLU A 412 -1.88 -8.44 -11.95
CA GLU A 412 -0.44 -8.58 -11.77
C GLU A 412 0.25 -8.88 -13.10
N VAL A 413 1.44 -8.34 -13.31
CA VAL A 413 2.26 -8.65 -14.48
C VAL A 413 3.29 -9.73 -14.10
N ALA A 414 2.95 -10.98 -14.36
CA ALA A 414 3.81 -12.13 -13.97
C ALA A 414 5.02 -12.33 -14.89
N ASP A 415 4.88 -11.97 -16.17
CA ASP A 415 5.84 -12.31 -17.22
C ASP A 415 6.87 -11.21 -17.50
N LEU A 416 7.16 -10.36 -16.49
CA LEU A 416 8.27 -9.41 -16.57
C LEU A 416 9.58 -10.15 -16.83
N PRO A 417 10.40 -9.71 -17.81
CA PRO A 417 11.71 -10.27 -18.04
C PRO A 417 12.63 -10.13 -16.83
N TRP A 418 13.43 -11.14 -16.51
CA TRP A 418 14.32 -11.15 -15.37
C TRP A 418 15.34 -9.99 -15.36
N ASP A 419 15.81 -9.59 -16.53
CA ASP A 419 16.75 -8.47 -16.75
C ASP A 419 16.10 -7.10 -16.63
N ARG A 420 14.79 -7.04 -16.46
CA ARG A 420 14.02 -5.79 -16.26
C ARG A 420 13.50 -5.65 -14.82
N LEU A 421 13.71 -6.67 -13.98
CA LEU A 421 13.30 -6.62 -12.57
C LEU A 421 14.20 -5.66 -11.78
N GLU A 422 13.60 -4.94 -10.84
CA GLU A 422 14.25 -3.95 -9.96
C GLU A 422 14.21 -4.36 -8.48
N ASP A 423 13.26 -5.23 -8.11
CA ASP A 423 13.06 -5.65 -6.71
C ASP A 423 14.26 -6.47 -6.19
N PRO A 424 14.86 -6.10 -5.05
CA PRO A 424 15.99 -6.82 -4.47
C PRO A 424 15.71 -8.30 -4.18
N THR A 425 14.47 -8.69 -3.95
CA THR A 425 14.07 -10.08 -3.73
C THR A 425 14.44 -10.97 -4.91
N ALA A 426 14.35 -10.45 -6.14
CA ALA A 426 14.66 -11.21 -7.34
C ALA A 426 16.15 -11.59 -7.49
N PHE A 427 17.06 -10.78 -6.89
CA PHE A 427 18.50 -10.89 -7.13
C PHE A 427 19.31 -11.49 -5.98
N ARG A 428 18.71 -11.76 -4.82
CA ARG A 428 19.43 -12.10 -3.59
C ARG A 428 19.48 -13.59 -3.24
N SER A 429 18.92 -14.42 -4.08
CA SER A 429 18.83 -15.87 -3.86
C SER A 429 20.10 -16.67 -4.20
N ASN A 430 21.27 -16.05 -4.31
CA ASN A 430 22.54 -16.70 -4.67
C ASN A 430 22.44 -17.63 -5.92
N GLY A 431 21.67 -17.20 -6.93
CA GLY A 431 21.43 -17.96 -8.16
C GLY A 431 20.30 -18.99 -8.07
N ILE A 432 19.62 -19.09 -6.94
CA ILE A 432 18.38 -19.86 -6.79
C ILE A 432 17.23 -18.86 -6.85
N TYR A 433 16.57 -18.77 -7.99
CA TYR A 433 15.43 -17.88 -8.18
C TYR A 433 14.21 -18.43 -7.42
N VAL A 434 13.89 -17.81 -6.29
CA VAL A 434 12.78 -18.22 -5.41
C VAL A 434 11.58 -17.24 -5.47
N SER A 435 11.75 -16.05 -6.06
CA SER A 435 10.71 -15.06 -6.26
C SER A 435 11.12 -14.08 -7.35
N LYS A 436 10.15 -13.52 -8.07
CA LYS A 436 10.33 -12.34 -8.94
C LYS A 436 10.18 -11.01 -8.19
N GLY A 437 9.91 -11.07 -6.89
CA GLY A 437 9.68 -9.87 -6.10
C GLY A 437 8.30 -9.25 -6.33
N ARG A 438 8.25 -7.92 -6.24
CA ARG A 438 7.03 -7.10 -6.21
C ARG A 438 6.81 -6.27 -7.47
N ASP A 439 7.69 -6.37 -8.47
CA ASP A 439 7.66 -5.50 -9.66
C ASP A 439 6.39 -5.66 -10.50
N GLY A 440 5.75 -6.84 -10.45
CA GLY A 440 4.52 -7.10 -11.20
C GLY A 440 3.34 -6.20 -10.83
N CYS A 441 3.24 -5.76 -9.57
CA CYS A 441 2.23 -4.78 -9.14
C CYS A 441 2.69 -3.32 -9.30
N ARG A 442 3.98 -3.08 -9.65
CA ARG A 442 4.59 -1.75 -9.75
C ARG A 442 4.75 -1.24 -11.18
N VAL A 443 4.24 -1.98 -12.17
CA VAL A 443 4.27 -1.57 -13.59
C VAL A 443 3.52 -0.24 -13.78
N PRO A 444 4.07 0.71 -14.56
CA PRO A 444 3.47 2.02 -14.80
C PRO A 444 2.04 2.00 -15.31
N LEU A 445 1.21 2.93 -14.79
CA LEU A 445 -0.23 2.99 -15.09
C LEU A 445 -0.51 3.37 -16.56
N PRO A 446 -1.56 2.76 -17.17
CA PRO A 446 -2.06 3.15 -18.48
C PRO A 446 -3.08 4.29 -18.37
N TRP A 447 -2.80 5.43 -19.02
CA TRP A 447 -3.69 6.58 -19.07
C TRP A 447 -4.49 6.65 -20.35
N THR A 448 -3.92 6.16 -21.47
CA THR A 448 -4.56 6.18 -22.79
C THR A 448 -4.38 4.85 -23.51
N ALA A 449 -5.47 4.36 -24.08
CA ALA A 449 -5.47 3.15 -24.92
C ALA A 449 -4.86 3.44 -26.33
N GLY A 450 -4.88 4.69 -26.75
CA GLY A 450 -4.44 5.12 -28.10
C GLY A 450 -2.94 5.01 -28.33
N ASP A 451 -2.14 5.02 -27.24
CA ASP A 451 -0.67 4.84 -27.28
C ASP A 451 -0.29 3.35 -27.37
N SER A 452 -1.26 2.45 -27.45
CA SER A 452 -1.01 1.04 -27.66
C SER A 452 -0.36 0.83 -29.02
N PRO A 453 0.89 0.40 -29.11
CA PRO A 453 1.62 0.36 -30.37
C PRO A 453 1.06 -0.65 -31.38
N VAL A 454 0.19 -1.57 -30.97
CA VAL A 454 -0.19 -2.66 -31.87
C VAL A 454 -1.63 -3.13 -31.65
N ARG A 455 -2.60 -2.32 -32.06
CA ARG A 455 -3.87 -2.91 -32.48
C ARG A 455 -3.59 -3.86 -33.65
N GLY A 456 -3.45 -5.16 -33.36
CA GLY A 456 -3.35 -6.20 -34.36
C GLY A 456 -2.05 -7.02 -34.42
N ASN A 457 -1.09 -6.83 -33.51
CA ASN A 457 0.07 -7.74 -33.44
C ASN A 457 0.09 -8.51 -32.09
N PRO A 458 -0.45 -9.76 -32.04
CA PRO A 458 -0.51 -10.57 -30.83
C PRO A 458 0.86 -11.03 -30.32
N HIS A 459 1.95 -10.74 -31.04
CA HIS A 459 3.30 -11.16 -30.69
C HIS A 459 4.13 -10.07 -30.00
N LYS A 460 3.68 -8.83 -29.96
CA LYS A 460 4.31 -7.74 -29.18
C LYS A 460 3.65 -7.68 -27.78
N ARG A 461 4.25 -8.27 -26.80
CA ARG A 461 3.77 -8.29 -25.41
C ARG A 461 4.06 -6.99 -24.66
N TYR A 462 5.10 -6.25 -25.08
CA TYR A 462 5.55 -5.01 -24.45
C TYR A 462 5.58 -3.90 -25.51
N GLY A 463 4.98 -2.77 -25.18
CA GLY A 463 5.02 -1.61 -26.08
C GLY A 463 6.42 -1.04 -26.17
N SER A 464 7.12 -1.32 -27.30
CA SER A 464 8.38 -0.61 -27.62
C SER A 464 8.13 0.78 -28.20
N GLU A 465 6.88 1.13 -28.47
CA GLU A 465 6.45 2.35 -29.14
C GLU A 465 5.27 2.96 -28.39
N GLY A 466 5.52 3.76 -27.39
CA GLY A 466 4.50 4.36 -26.53
C GLY A 466 4.43 3.72 -25.16
N SER A 467 3.83 4.43 -24.23
CA SER A 467 3.76 4.12 -22.81
C SER A 467 2.31 4.13 -22.29
N PHE A 468 1.33 3.88 -23.15
CA PHE A 468 -0.10 4.03 -22.82
C PHE A 468 -0.40 5.38 -22.13
N GLY A 469 0.23 6.48 -22.59
CA GLY A 469 0.07 7.81 -22.00
C GLY A 469 0.73 7.99 -20.62
N PHE A 470 1.53 7.03 -20.17
CA PHE A 470 2.34 7.20 -18.95
C PHE A 470 3.38 8.31 -19.12
N SER A 471 4.16 8.31 -20.21
CA SER A 471 5.11 9.36 -20.59
C SER A 471 4.59 10.22 -21.75
N PRO A 472 5.04 11.45 -21.94
CA PRO A 472 4.86 12.19 -23.18
C PRO A 472 5.61 11.49 -24.33
N ALA A 473 5.28 11.83 -25.60
CA ALA A 473 5.93 11.21 -26.76
C ALA A 473 7.42 11.58 -26.90
N THR A 474 7.79 12.78 -26.42
CA THR A 474 9.16 13.30 -26.44
C THR A 474 9.54 13.84 -25.08
N MET A 475 10.85 13.80 -24.76
CA MET A 475 11.37 14.39 -23.53
C MET A 475 11.16 15.91 -23.52
N VAL A 476 10.66 16.40 -22.39
CA VAL A 476 10.51 17.83 -22.11
C VAL A 476 11.34 18.21 -20.88
N ALA A 477 11.63 19.49 -20.70
CA ALA A 477 12.37 19.96 -19.53
C ALA A 477 11.62 19.59 -18.23
N GLY A 478 12.26 18.79 -17.38
CA GLY A 478 11.65 18.28 -16.17
C GLY A 478 12.52 17.28 -15.42
N PRO A 479 11.96 16.63 -14.36
CA PRO A 479 12.69 15.67 -13.56
C PRO A 479 13.33 14.56 -14.39
N GLY A 480 14.57 14.19 -14.07
CA GLY A 480 15.31 13.10 -14.72
C GLY A 480 15.73 13.34 -16.18
N VAL A 481 15.40 14.48 -16.79
CA VAL A 481 15.76 14.83 -18.17
C VAL A 481 16.88 15.86 -18.18
N LYS A 482 17.97 15.58 -18.92
CA LYS A 482 19.06 16.53 -19.10
C LYS A 482 18.69 17.56 -20.18
N PRO A 483 19.22 18.81 -20.11
CA PRO A 483 18.93 19.85 -21.12
C PRO A 483 19.22 19.43 -22.56
N GLU A 484 20.27 18.64 -22.78
CA GLU A 484 20.65 18.11 -24.08
C GLU A 484 19.71 17.05 -24.66
N ASP A 485 18.91 16.38 -23.80
CA ASP A 485 17.99 15.34 -24.23
C ASP A 485 16.59 15.88 -24.56
N VAL A 486 16.31 17.16 -24.28
CA VAL A 486 15.00 17.77 -24.55
C VAL A 486 14.68 17.77 -26.05
N GLY A 487 13.52 17.22 -26.39
CA GLY A 487 13.06 17.04 -27.77
C GLY A 487 13.36 15.65 -28.36
N GLU A 488 14.21 14.86 -27.72
CA GLU A 488 14.42 13.46 -28.11
C GLU A 488 13.22 12.61 -27.75
N PRO A 489 13.02 11.42 -28.36
CA PRO A 489 11.96 10.50 -27.98
C PRO A 489 12.01 10.17 -26.49
N ALA A 490 10.85 10.05 -25.85
CA ALA A 490 10.75 9.64 -24.45
C ALA A 490 11.43 8.28 -24.23
N ARG A 491 12.03 8.12 -23.05
CA ARG A 491 12.63 6.84 -22.64
C ARG A 491 11.54 5.80 -22.37
N GLU A 492 11.88 4.54 -22.54
CA GLU A 492 10.99 3.46 -22.12
C GLU A 492 10.66 3.57 -20.63
N PRO A 493 9.44 3.22 -20.21
CA PRO A 493 9.11 3.08 -18.80
C PRO A 493 10.07 2.14 -18.08
N HIS A 494 10.39 2.46 -16.81
CA HIS A 494 11.36 1.68 -16.02
C HIS A 494 10.98 0.19 -15.91
N LEU A 495 9.68 -0.11 -15.83
CA LEU A 495 9.14 -1.46 -15.98
C LEU A 495 8.29 -1.53 -17.25
N PRO A 496 8.42 -2.61 -18.05
CA PRO A 496 7.67 -2.74 -19.30
C PRO A 496 6.19 -2.99 -19.07
N GLN A 497 5.35 -2.24 -19.80
CA GLN A 497 3.91 -2.38 -19.77
C GLN A 497 3.44 -3.48 -20.75
N PRO A 498 2.58 -4.43 -20.33
CA PRO A 498 2.05 -5.44 -21.23
C PRO A 498 1.00 -4.85 -22.17
N ALA A 499 0.85 -5.43 -23.36
CA ALA A 499 -0.07 -4.93 -24.39
C ALA A 499 -1.54 -4.84 -23.93
N TRP A 500 -1.97 -5.71 -23.02
CA TRP A 500 -3.34 -5.72 -22.51
C TRP A 500 -3.66 -4.50 -21.59
N PHE A 501 -2.65 -3.73 -21.15
CA PHE A 501 -2.87 -2.50 -20.38
C PHE A 501 -3.76 -1.49 -21.14
N GLY A 502 -3.71 -1.47 -22.47
CA GLY A 502 -4.56 -0.59 -23.27
C GLY A 502 -6.07 -0.82 -23.07
N GLU A 503 -6.49 -2.03 -22.72
CA GLU A 503 -7.89 -2.36 -22.44
C GLU A 503 -8.35 -1.79 -21.10
N HIS A 504 -7.41 -1.60 -20.16
CA HIS A 504 -7.62 -1.04 -18.83
C HIS A 504 -7.17 0.42 -18.72
N ALA A 505 -6.86 1.08 -19.83
CA ALA A 505 -6.44 2.48 -19.78
C ALA A 505 -7.58 3.39 -19.33
N VAL A 506 -7.23 4.48 -18.62
CA VAL A 506 -8.21 5.40 -18.03
C VAL A 506 -9.23 5.88 -19.06
N ASP A 507 -8.81 6.29 -20.26
CA ASP A 507 -9.71 6.78 -21.32
C ASP A 507 -10.63 5.69 -21.87
N ALA A 508 -10.17 4.43 -21.95
CA ALA A 508 -10.99 3.29 -22.32
C ALA A 508 -12.07 3.03 -21.25
N GLU A 509 -11.66 2.97 -19.98
CA GLU A 509 -12.54 2.75 -18.84
C GLU A 509 -13.55 3.91 -18.64
N GLU A 510 -13.19 5.14 -18.97
CA GLU A 510 -14.11 6.29 -18.91
C GLU A 510 -15.25 6.21 -19.91
N THR A 511 -15.07 5.53 -21.03
CA THR A 511 -16.11 5.39 -22.06
C THR A 511 -17.04 4.20 -21.83
N ASP A 512 -16.62 3.21 -21.04
CA ASP A 512 -17.41 2.02 -20.69
C ASP A 512 -18.22 2.27 -19.41
N PRO A 513 -19.56 2.31 -19.45
CA PRO A 513 -20.41 2.53 -18.27
C PRO A 513 -20.31 1.40 -17.24
N ASP A 514 -19.89 0.20 -17.64
CA ASP A 514 -19.78 -0.98 -16.79
C ASP A 514 -18.35 -1.26 -16.33
N SER A 515 -17.41 -0.35 -16.62
CA SER A 515 -16.01 -0.46 -16.26
C SER A 515 -15.77 -0.48 -14.74
N MET A 516 -14.57 -0.92 -14.35
CA MET A 516 -14.13 -0.89 -12.95
C MET A 516 -14.04 0.55 -12.45
N LEU A 517 -13.48 1.47 -13.22
CA LEU A 517 -13.36 2.89 -12.89
C LEU A 517 -14.73 3.52 -12.59
N ARG A 518 -15.74 3.21 -13.42
CA ARG A 518 -17.10 3.71 -13.21
C ARG A 518 -17.74 3.13 -11.94
N LEU A 519 -17.45 1.87 -11.61
CA LEU A 519 -17.90 1.26 -10.36
C LEU A 519 -17.27 1.97 -9.15
N TYR A 520 -15.93 2.18 -9.15
CA TYR A 520 -15.23 2.88 -8.08
C TYR A 520 -15.79 4.29 -7.87
N ARG A 521 -15.93 5.08 -8.92
CA ARG A 521 -16.51 6.44 -8.83
C ARG A 521 -17.91 6.43 -8.23
N ARG A 522 -18.78 5.52 -8.64
CA ARG A 522 -20.15 5.37 -8.08
C ARG A 522 -20.12 4.94 -6.62
N ALA A 523 -19.28 3.97 -6.29
CA ALA A 523 -19.14 3.48 -4.93
C ALA A 523 -18.59 4.56 -3.98
N LEU A 524 -17.54 5.28 -4.37
CA LEU A 524 -16.98 6.37 -3.57
C LEU A 524 -17.96 7.52 -3.38
N ALA A 525 -18.67 7.94 -4.43
CA ALA A 525 -19.70 8.96 -4.33
C ALA A 525 -20.87 8.54 -3.41
N LEU A 526 -21.25 7.25 -3.43
CA LEU A 526 -22.25 6.72 -2.52
C LEU A 526 -21.72 6.60 -1.09
N ARG A 527 -20.49 6.12 -0.90
CA ARG A 527 -19.84 6.04 0.42
C ARG A 527 -19.85 7.40 1.11
N HIS A 528 -19.43 8.47 0.44
CA HIS A 528 -19.45 9.82 1.01
C HIS A 528 -20.83 10.26 1.48
N ARG A 529 -21.90 9.87 0.78
CA ARG A 529 -23.27 10.21 1.16
C ARG A 529 -23.84 9.32 2.27
N LEU A 530 -23.39 8.08 2.36
CA LEU A 530 -24.02 7.03 3.16
C LEU A 530 -23.23 6.67 4.41
N MET A 531 -21.92 6.93 4.45
CA MET A 531 -21.09 6.53 5.58
C MET A 531 -21.50 7.27 6.85
N PRO A 532 -22.03 6.59 7.88
CA PRO A 532 -22.34 7.22 9.15
C PRO A 532 -21.05 7.58 9.89
N ARG A 533 -21.11 8.56 10.78
CA ARG A 533 -19.94 8.99 11.57
C ARG A 533 -19.49 7.98 12.62
N ASP A 534 -20.37 7.07 13.02
CA ASP A 534 -20.03 6.02 13.96
C ASP A 534 -19.27 4.86 13.29
N ALA A 535 -18.50 4.13 14.08
CA ALA A 535 -17.75 2.95 13.63
C ALA A 535 -18.56 1.66 13.81
N THR A 536 -19.88 1.72 13.95
CA THR A 536 -20.70 0.56 14.26
C THR A 536 -21.06 -0.25 13.01
N LEU A 537 -21.13 -1.55 13.20
CA LEU A 537 -21.59 -2.54 12.24
C LEU A 537 -22.46 -3.56 12.99
N GLU A 538 -23.54 -3.97 12.37
CA GLU A 538 -24.41 -5.03 12.88
C GLU A 538 -24.58 -6.11 11.80
N TRP A 539 -24.27 -7.36 12.16
CA TRP A 539 -24.47 -8.49 11.28
C TRP A 539 -25.96 -8.73 11.01
N LEU A 540 -26.31 -8.96 9.76
CA LEU A 540 -27.70 -9.27 9.37
C LEU A 540 -27.97 -10.78 9.48
N PRO A 541 -29.25 -11.21 9.54
CA PRO A 541 -29.61 -12.64 9.54
C PRO A 541 -29.14 -13.42 8.30
N GLN A 542 -28.85 -12.72 7.20
CA GLN A 542 -28.27 -13.27 5.97
C GLN A 542 -26.79 -13.61 6.13
N ASP A 543 -26.07 -13.01 7.11
CA ASP A 543 -24.67 -13.32 7.39
C ASP A 543 -24.53 -14.74 7.90
N ARG A 544 -24.13 -15.67 7.01
CA ARG A 544 -24.02 -17.09 7.35
C ARG A 544 -23.11 -17.84 6.38
N PRO A 545 -22.36 -18.85 6.87
CA PRO A 545 -21.74 -19.84 5.99
C PRO A 545 -22.80 -20.68 5.29
N SER A 546 -22.50 -21.19 4.10
CA SER A 546 -23.40 -22.13 3.41
C SER A 546 -23.43 -23.51 4.07
N GLY A 547 -22.37 -23.84 4.82
CA GLY A 547 -22.13 -25.18 5.36
C GLY A 547 -21.76 -26.22 4.29
N ARG A 548 -21.46 -25.76 3.07
CA ARG A 548 -21.05 -26.58 1.90
C ARG A 548 -19.89 -25.90 1.19
N ASN A 549 -19.10 -26.71 0.46
CA ASN A 549 -18.07 -26.20 -0.43
C ASN A 549 -18.72 -25.89 -1.81
N ASP A 550 -19.50 -24.81 -1.86
CA ASP A 550 -20.23 -24.35 -3.05
C ASP A 550 -19.69 -23.03 -3.62
N GLY A 551 -18.54 -22.55 -3.14
CA GLY A 551 -17.76 -21.49 -3.80
C GLY A 551 -17.22 -21.96 -5.17
N ALA A 552 -16.88 -21.03 -6.06
CA ALA A 552 -16.43 -21.33 -7.43
C ALA A 552 -15.22 -22.27 -7.47
N ASP A 553 -14.32 -22.20 -6.49
CA ASP A 553 -13.13 -23.06 -6.37
C ASP A 553 -13.33 -24.23 -5.40
N GLY A 554 -14.58 -24.56 -5.00
CA GLY A 554 -14.89 -25.64 -4.07
C GLY A 554 -14.59 -25.32 -2.60
N HIS A 555 -14.38 -24.04 -2.23
CA HIS A 555 -14.25 -23.61 -0.83
C HIS A 555 -15.63 -23.42 -0.17
N GLU A 556 -15.64 -23.22 1.15
CA GLU A 556 -16.87 -22.94 1.88
C GLU A 556 -17.49 -21.63 1.37
N GLY A 557 -18.69 -21.72 0.81
CA GLY A 557 -19.48 -20.59 0.37
C GLY A 557 -20.25 -19.94 1.52
N GLY A 558 -21.14 -19.02 1.18
CA GLY A 558 -22.01 -18.35 2.14
C GLY A 558 -22.13 -16.85 1.84
N VAL A 559 -22.63 -16.12 2.81
CA VAL A 559 -22.91 -14.69 2.68
C VAL A 559 -22.23 -13.94 3.82
N ILE A 560 -21.61 -12.81 3.50
CA ILE A 560 -21.31 -11.74 4.46
C ILE A 560 -22.39 -10.69 4.29
N ALA A 561 -23.09 -10.34 5.38
CA ALA A 561 -24.13 -9.33 5.34
C ALA A 561 -24.16 -8.50 6.63
N TYR A 562 -24.08 -7.20 6.51
CA TYR A 562 -24.09 -6.29 7.65
C TYR A 562 -24.79 -4.98 7.33
N ARG A 563 -25.27 -4.30 8.37
CA ARG A 563 -25.83 -2.95 8.26
C ARG A 563 -25.04 -1.94 9.07
N ARG A 564 -25.13 -0.68 8.62
CA ARG A 564 -24.66 0.50 9.33
C ARG A 564 -25.82 1.13 10.11
N SER A 565 -25.49 1.98 11.09
CA SER A 565 -26.47 2.60 12.00
C SER A 565 -27.60 3.36 11.30
N ASN A 566 -27.36 3.89 10.09
CA ASN A 566 -28.33 4.64 9.29
C ASN A 566 -29.17 3.77 8.34
N GLY A 567 -29.12 2.44 8.48
CA GLY A 567 -29.89 1.52 7.66
C GLY A 567 -29.29 1.20 6.28
N TRP A 568 -28.05 1.65 6.00
CA TRP A 568 -27.31 1.22 4.82
C TRP A 568 -26.66 -0.14 5.10
N ALA A 569 -26.79 -1.07 4.15
CA ALA A 569 -26.29 -2.44 4.29
C ALA A 569 -25.47 -2.86 3.08
N ASP A 570 -24.51 -3.76 3.31
CA ASP A 570 -23.82 -4.56 2.29
C ASP A 570 -24.23 -6.00 2.42
N VAL A 571 -24.38 -6.67 1.27
CA VAL A 571 -24.57 -8.12 1.14
C VAL A 571 -23.62 -8.63 0.08
N THR A 572 -22.69 -9.51 0.46
CA THR A 572 -21.73 -10.15 -0.44
C THR A 572 -21.92 -11.65 -0.44
N ASN A 573 -22.15 -12.24 -1.63
CA ASN A 573 -22.40 -13.65 -1.84
C ASN A 573 -21.15 -14.38 -2.34
N PHE A 574 -20.62 -15.30 -1.55
CA PHE A 574 -19.49 -16.18 -1.89
C PHE A 574 -19.93 -17.58 -2.35
N GLY A 575 -21.21 -17.92 -2.20
CA GLY A 575 -21.76 -19.22 -2.53
C GLY A 575 -22.22 -19.36 -3.98
N GLY A 576 -22.40 -20.59 -4.45
CA GLY A 576 -22.80 -20.91 -5.81
C GLY A 576 -24.25 -20.53 -6.14
N ASP A 577 -25.15 -20.58 -5.14
CA ASP A 577 -26.56 -20.27 -5.34
C ASP A 577 -26.83 -18.76 -5.23
N PRO A 578 -27.64 -18.15 -6.11
CA PRO A 578 -28.08 -16.77 -5.94
C PRO A 578 -28.87 -16.54 -4.66
N VAL A 579 -28.59 -15.44 -3.96
CA VAL A 579 -29.20 -15.14 -2.66
C VAL A 579 -30.21 -14.00 -2.73
N ALA A 580 -31.27 -14.09 -1.94
CA ALA A 580 -32.27 -13.03 -1.83
C ALA A 580 -31.70 -11.86 -1.03
N LEU A 581 -31.89 -10.65 -1.55
CA LEU A 581 -31.53 -9.41 -0.85
C LEU A 581 -32.56 -9.10 0.25
N PRO A 582 -32.15 -8.42 1.36
CA PRO A 582 -33.08 -7.90 2.33
C PRO A 582 -34.03 -6.87 1.70
N ARG A 583 -35.20 -6.67 2.31
CA ARG A 583 -36.15 -5.67 1.79
C ARG A 583 -35.56 -4.28 1.86
N GLY A 584 -35.61 -3.55 0.73
CA GLY A 584 -35.06 -2.21 0.63
C GLY A 584 -34.88 -1.75 -0.82
N GLU A 585 -34.22 -0.62 -0.97
CA GLU A 585 -33.81 -0.05 -2.25
C GLU A 585 -32.39 -0.50 -2.56
N VAL A 586 -32.16 -1.15 -3.70
CA VAL A 586 -30.81 -1.50 -4.18
C VAL A 586 -30.16 -0.22 -4.71
N LEU A 587 -29.05 0.18 -4.10
CA LEU A 587 -28.32 1.41 -4.43
C LEU A 587 -27.20 1.18 -5.44
N LEU A 588 -26.49 0.05 -5.30
CA LEU A 588 -25.39 -0.33 -6.17
C LEU A 588 -25.19 -1.84 -6.13
N THR A 589 -24.79 -2.42 -7.24
CA THR A 589 -24.36 -3.83 -7.33
C THR A 589 -23.05 -3.95 -8.08
N SER A 590 -22.24 -4.93 -7.72
CA SER A 590 -20.95 -5.19 -8.39
C SER A 590 -21.15 -5.78 -9.79
N VAL A 591 -22.23 -6.54 -9.98
CA VAL A 591 -22.69 -7.11 -11.26
C VAL A 591 -24.22 -7.05 -11.31
N PRO A 592 -24.88 -7.20 -12.48
CA PRO A 592 -26.33 -7.27 -12.55
C PRO A 592 -26.92 -8.36 -11.67
N LEU A 593 -28.09 -8.10 -11.10
CA LEU A 593 -28.88 -9.12 -10.40
C LEU A 593 -29.42 -10.13 -11.41
N THR A 594 -29.79 -11.33 -10.95
CA THR A 594 -30.51 -12.32 -11.73
C THR A 594 -31.91 -11.81 -12.15
N ASP A 595 -32.55 -12.45 -13.13
CA ASP A 595 -33.88 -12.04 -13.63
C ASP A 595 -34.96 -12.03 -12.53
N ASP A 596 -34.78 -12.84 -11.48
CA ASP A 596 -35.67 -12.87 -10.31
C ASP A 596 -35.22 -11.94 -9.18
N GLY A 597 -34.24 -11.05 -9.44
CA GLY A 597 -33.78 -10.00 -8.50
C GLY A 597 -32.87 -10.48 -7.37
N ARG A 598 -32.23 -11.64 -7.51
CA ARG A 598 -31.31 -12.19 -6.54
C ARG A 598 -29.87 -11.77 -6.83
N LEU A 599 -29.02 -11.77 -5.80
CA LEU A 599 -27.59 -11.51 -5.93
C LEU A 599 -26.86 -12.79 -6.36
N PRO A 600 -26.22 -12.81 -7.54
CA PRO A 600 -25.52 -14.00 -8.02
C PRO A 600 -24.26 -14.29 -7.20
N GLN A 601 -23.58 -15.41 -7.50
CA GLN A 601 -22.30 -15.79 -6.93
C GLN A 601 -21.22 -14.74 -7.21
N ASP A 602 -20.25 -14.61 -6.27
CA ASP A 602 -19.11 -13.70 -6.34
C ASP A 602 -19.54 -12.24 -6.64
N ALA A 603 -20.60 -11.80 -5.95
CA ALA A 603 -21.19 -10.47 -6.13
C ALA A 603 -21.50 -9.78 -4.80
N SER A 604 -21.52 -8.46 -4.83
CA SER A 604 -21.89 -7.61 -3.69
C SER A 604 -22.98 -6.60 -4.09
N ALA A 605 -23.82 -6.24 -3.12
CA ALA A 605 -24.88 -5.26 -3.29
C ALA A 605 -25.01 -4.34 -2.08
N TRP A 606 -25.16 -3.03 -2.33
CA TRP A 606 -25.50 -2.04 -1.32
C TRP A 606 -26.99 -1.75 -1.34
N ILE A 607 -27.60 -1.75 -0.16
CA ILE A 607 -29.03 -1.65 0.01
C ILE A 607 -29.36 -0.60 1.07
N ARG A 608 -30.32 0.27 0.80
CA ARG A 608 -31.01 1.04 1.83
C ARG A 608 -32.16 0.20 2.34
N LEU A 609 -32.03 -0.31 3.58
CA LEU A 609 -33.05 -1.17 4.18
C LEU A 609 -34.37 -0.42 4.33
N ALA A 610 -35.48 -1.13 4.10
CA ALA A 610 -36.81 -0.63 4.45
C ALA A 610 -36.92 -0.51 5.97
N SER A 611 -37.50 0.59 6.44
CA SER A 611 -37.79 0.85 7.84
C SER A 611 -38.81 -0.11 8.41
#